data_85e51730518ca9aee999429076a8d575
#
_entry.id   85e51730518ca9aee999429076a8d575
#
_cell.length_a   1.000
_cell.length_b   1.000
_cell.length_c   1.000
_cell.angle_alpha   90.00
_cell.angle_beta   90.00
_cell.angle_gamma   90.00
#
_symmetry.space_group_name_H-M   'P 1'
#
loop_
_entity.id
_entity.type
_entity.pdbx_description
1 polymer ?
#
loop_
_entity_poly.entity_id
_entity_poly.type
_entity_poly.pdbx_seq_one_letter_code
_entity_poly.pdbx_strand_id
1 'polypeptide(L)'
;MPIVRIFLVLLALATPALAQDGARDAATAREAAQAFHVYVEGVTKKGERPDLTQPEVAALLGSIFDLDALNALPPAQGSDLDWLPDWMQAANATNKLFTRYGSKPGPQPDLAALQRNMIEYEDEYAVAINFLIRGQAREAVSARMFMAGLAPEQRTRVREEGLAGMRRSTAEFILTAICSVIQSGGKPANARLVAAAMRDTREVWASFFLPQDRARVIEYVAGLNKHALDETALADLADFTAALQPVD
;
A
#
# COMPACT_ATOMS: atom_id res chain seq x y z
N MET A 1 23.11 21.19 36.36
CA MET A 1 23.12 20.68 34.99
C MET A 1 23.06 19.15 34.88
N PRO A 2 22.24 18.41 35.64
CA PRO A 2 22.08 16.95 35.42
C PRO A 2 20.85 16.55 34.57
N ILE A 3 19.87 17.43 34.39
CA ILE A 3 18.59 17.07 33.73
C ILE A 3 18.71 16.87 32.23
N VAL A 4 19.60 17.58 31.56
CA VAL A 4 19.79 17.47 30.07
C VAL A 4 20.44 16.14 29.69
N ARG A 5 21.28 15.54 30.53
CA ARG A 5 21.90 14.24 30.24
C ARG A 5 20.92 13.05 30.34
N ILE A 6 19.92 13.15 31.23
CA ILE A 6 18.91 12.10 31.38
C ILE A 6 17.94 12.07 30.16
N PHE A 7 17.61 13.24 29.61
CA PHE A 7 16.75 13.32 28.43
C PHE A 7 17.41 12.77 27.16
N LEU A 8 18.70 12.99 26.97
CA LEU A 8 19.47 12.45 25.84
C LEU A 8 19.63 10.91 25.88
N VAL A 9 19.75 10.35 27.09
CA VAL A 9 19.84 8.90 27.29
C VAL A 9 18.48 8.22 27.06
N LEU A 10 17.37 8.87 27.44
CA LEU A 10 16.02 8.35 27.18
C LEU A 10 15.64 8.40 25.71
N LEU A 11 16.06 9.42 24.95
CA LEU A 11 15.84 9.46 23.50
C LEU A 11 16.67 8.39 22.75
N ALA A 12 17.89 8.10 23.21
CA ALA A 12 18.74 7.08 22.60
C ALA A 12 18.27 5.64 22.85
N LEU A 13 17.48 5.42 23.92
CA LEU A 13 16.93 4.10 24.24
C LEU A 13 15.53 3.84 23.61
N ALA A 14 14.83 4.89 23.20
CA ALA A 14 13.52 4.76 22.59
C ALA A 14 13.57 4.39 21.08
N THR A 15 14.60 4.83 20.37
CA THR A 15 14.74 4.58 18.93
C THR A 15 14.91 3.11 18.53
N PRO A 16 15.69 2.26 19.23
CA PRO A 16 15.78 0.84 18.86
C PRO A 16 14.50 0.04 19.18
N ALA A 17 13.74 0.41 20.19
CA ALA A 17 12.50 -0.30 20.54
C ALA A 17 11.41 -0.12 19.47
N LEU A 18 11.26 1.09 18.96
CA LEU A 18 10.25 1.42 17.92
C LEU A 18 10.58 0.80 16.57
N ALA A 19 11.86 0.64 16.22
CA ALA A 19 12.27 -0.09 15.02
C ALA A 19 12.03 -1.60 15.16
N GLN A 20 12.06 -2.15 16.38
CA GLN A 20 11.75 -3.55 16.66
C GLN A 20 10.25 -3.86 16.50
N ASP A 21 9.34 -2.93 16.79
CA ASP A 21 7.91 -3.14 16.64
C ASP A 21 7.53 -3.30 15.17
N GLY A 22 7.99 -2.42 14.26
CA GLY A 22 7.73 -2.56 12.83
C GLY A 22 8.31 -3.84 12.22
N ALA A 23 9.50 -4.25 12.63
CA ALA A 23 10.09 -5.51 12.18
C ALA A 23 9.32 -6.73 12.68
N ARG A 24 8.77 -6.67 13.92
CA ARG A 24 7.91 -7.73 14.48
C ARG A 24 6.59 -7.82 13.72
N ASP A 25 5.95 -6.68 13.41
CA ASP A 25 4.69 -6.65 12.69
C ASP A 25 4.88 -7.16 11.26
N ALA A 26 5.96 -6.81 10.59
CA ALA A 26 6.34 -7.35 9.29
C ALA A 26 6.56 -8.88 9.34
N ALA A 27 7.19 -9.41 10.40
CA ALA A 27 7.36 -10.84 10.58
C ALA A 27 6.01 -11.55 10.78
N THR A 28 5.13 -11.00 11.62
CA THR A 28 3.77 -11.51 11.85
C THR A 28 2.96 -11.52 10.55
N ALA A 29 2.99 -10.44 9.77
CA ALA A 29 2.30 -10.35 8.48
C ALA A 29 2.82 -11.40 7.49
N ARG A 30 4.12 -11.66 7.46
CA ARG A 30 4.74 -12.67 6.60
C ARG A 30 4.34 -14.09 6.98
N GLU A 31 4.29 -14.39 8.28
CA GLU A 31 3.81 -15.69 8.77
C GLU A 31 2.32 -15.90 8.43
N ALA A 32 1.49 -14.89 8.63
CA ALA A 32 0.07 -14.90 8.26
C ALA A 32 -0.11 -15.08 6.73
N ALA A 33 0.69 -14.41 5.90
CA ALA A 33 0.66 -14.57 4.45
C ALA A 33 1.04 -15.99 4.01
N GLN A 34 2.02 -16.61 4.68
CA GLN A 34 2.36 -18.01 4.42
C GLN A 34 1.22 -18.96 4.81
N ALA A 35 0.58 -18.75 5.95
CA ALA A 35 -0.59 -19.53 6.36
C ALA A 35 -1.78 -19.36 5.40
N PHE A 36 -2.03 -18.13 4.95
CA PHE A 36 -3.04 -17.85 3.94
C PHE A 36 -2.74 -18.53 2.59
N HIS A 37 -1.47 -18.55 2.17
CA HIS A 37 -1.06 -19.28 0.97
C HIS A 37 -1.38 -20.77 1.07
N VAL A 38 -1.03 -21.41 2.20
CA VAL A 38 -1.35 -22.83 2.47
C VAL A 38 -2.86 -23.09 2.45
N TYR A 39 -3.65 -22.18 3.01
CA TYR A 39 -5.11 -22.26 2.94
C TYR A 39 -5.61 -22.23 1.50
N VAL A 40 -5.16 -21.25 0.69
CA VAL A 40 -5.58 -21.12 -0.72
C VAL A 40 -5.16 -22.33 -1.54
N GLU A 41 -3.96 -22.88 -1.32
CA GLU A 41 -3.56 -24.16 -1.96
C GLU A 41 -4.45 -25.32 -1.56
N GLY A 42 -4.84 -25.40 -0.27
CA GLY A 42 -5.71 -26.44 0.24
C GLY A 42 -7.09 -26.44 -0.42
N VAL A 43 -7.74 -25.27 -0.52
CA VAL A 43 -9.05 -25.15 -1.19
C VAL A 43 -8.94 -25.37 -2.69
N THR A 44 -7.83 -24.93 -3.31
CA THR A 44 -7.56 -25.16 -4.74
C THR A 44 -7.49 -26.67 -5.06
N LYS A 45 -6.79 -27.45 -4.23
CA LYS A 45 -6.68 -28.92 -4.41
C LYS A 45 -8.03 -29.63 -4.31
N LYS A 46 -8.98 -29.07 -3.57
CA LYS A 46 -10.36 -29.59 -3.45
C LYS A 46 -11.27 -29.09 -4.58
N GLY A 47 -10.84 -28.18 -5.41
CA GLY A 47 -11.66 -27.51 -6.43
C GLY A 47 -12.67 -26.52 -5.83
N GLU A 48 -12.45 -26.10 -4.59
CA GLU A 48 -13.26 -25.14 -3.86
C GLU A 48 -12.72 -23.72 -4.03
N ARG A 49 -13.56 -22.72 -3.80
CA ARG A 49 -13.12 -21.31 -3.79
C ARG A 49 -12.72 -20.89 -2.37
N PRO A 50 -11.76 -19.98 -2.23
CA PRO A 50 -11.44 -19.39 -0.93
C PRO A 50 -12.67 -18.67 -0.35
N ASP A 51 -13.02 -18.98 0.88
CA ASP A 51 -14.00 -18.23 1.66
C ASP A 51 -13.24 -17.31 2.64
N LEU A 52 -13.14 -16.03 2.27
CA LEU A 52 -12.37 -15.04 3.03
C LEU A 52 -13.12 -14.54 4.27
N THR A 53 -14.41 -14.91 4.43
CA THR A 53 -15.25 -14.54 5.57
C THR A 53 -15.10 -15.50 6.75
N GLN A 54 -14.45 -16.66 6.58
CA GLN A 54 -14.16 -17.58 7.68
C GLN A 54 -13.31 -16.87 8.74
N PRO A 55 -13.66 -16.98 10.04
CA PRO A 55 -12.98 -16.22 11.10
C PRO A 55 -11.47 -16.38 11.11
N GLU A 56 -10.97 -17.60 10.87
CA GLU A 56 -9.54 -17.90 10.84
C GLU A 56 -8.86 -17.22 9.64
N VAL A 57 -9.52 -17.21 8.49
CA VAL A 57 -9.00 -16.58 7.26
C VAL A 57 -9.05 -15.06 7.37
N ALA A 58 -10.15 -14.52 7.88
CA ALA A 58 -10.28 -13.09 8.16
C ALA A 58 -9.22 -12.60 9.15
N ALA A 59 -8.89 -13.40 10.19
CA ALA A 59 -7.81 -13.08 11.12
C ALA A 59 -6.43 -13.05 10.44
N LEU A 60 -6.15 -13.95 9.51
CA LEU A 60 -4.91 -13.91 8.72
C LEU A 60 -4.84 -12.64 7.87
N LEU A 61 -5.92 -12.32 7.16
CA LEU A 61 -5.99 -11.09 6.36
C LEU A 61 -5.84 -9.84 7.23
N GLY A 62 -6.47 -9.81 8.41
CA GLY A 62 -6.33 -8.74 9.39
C GLY A 62 -4.88 -8.55 9.87
N SER A 63 -4.13 -9.63 10.05
CA SER A 63 -2.71 -9.56 10.43
C SER A 63 -1.80 -9.12 9.27
N ILE A 64 -2.17 -9.44 8.02
CA ILE A 64 -1.40 -9.05 6.83
C ILE A 64 -1.62 -7.57 6.50
N PHE A 65 -2.89 -7.13 6.55
CA PHE A 65 -3.33 -5.78 6.21
C PHE A 65 -3.64 -4.95 7.47
N ASP A 66 -2.80 -5.11 8.51
CA ASP A 66 -2.98 -4.44 9.81
C ASP A 66 -2.69 -2.94 9.68
N LEU A 67 -3.76 -2.19 9.40
CA LEU A 67 -3.69 -0.75 9.25
C LEU A 67 -3.43 -0.04 10.58
N ASP A 68 -3.91 -0.60 11.69
CA ASP A 68 -3.72 -0.02 13.02
C ASP A 68 -2.25 -0.13 13.43
N ALA A 69 -1.62 -1.28 13.21
CA ALA A 69 -0.19 -1.44 13.42
C ALA A 69 0.63 -0.51 12.51
N LEU A 70 0.27 -0.40 11.22
CA LEU A 70 0.95 0.50 10.28
C LEU A 70 0.85 1.97 10.72
N ASN A 71 -0.32 2.40 11.19
CA ASN A 71 -0.57 3.77 11.65
C ASN A 71 0.05 4.06 13.03
N ALA A 72 0.23 3.05 13.88
CA ALA A 72 0.88 3.19 15.19
C ALA A 72 2.40 3.35 15.09
N LEU A 73 3.00 3.08 13.93
CA LEU A 73 4.43 3.24 13.71
C LEU A 73 4.86 4.71 13.90
N PRO A 74 6.06 4.95 14.44
CA PRO A 74 6.62 6.29 14.54
C PRO A 74 6.79 6.93 13.15
N PRO A 75 7.09 8.23 13.05
CA PRO A 75 7.41 8.87 11.78
C PRO A 75 8.41 8.07 10.96
N ALA A 76 8.19 7.97 9.66
CA ALA A 76 9.00 7.16 8.75
C ALA A 76 10.49 7.52 8.83
N GLN A 77 11.34 6.50 8.74
CA GLN A 77 12.80 6.62 8.80
C GLN A 77 13.44 5.83 7.65
N GLY A 78 14.66 6.18 7.27
CA GLY A 78 15.40 5.44 6.23
C GLY A 78 15.63 3.96 6.58
N SER A 79 15.74 3.64 7.88
CA SER A 79 15.86 2.27 8.39
C SER A 79 14.59 1.42 8.26
N ASP A 80 13.43 2.01 7.96
CA ASP A 80 12.23 1.23 7.69
C ASP A 80 12.40 0.34 6.45
N LEU A 81 13.32 0.70 5.54
CA LEU A 81 13.65 -0.12 4.37
C LEU A 81 14.26 -1.48 4.71
N ASP A 82 14.65 -1.71 5.96
CA ASP A 82 15.19 -3.00 6.41
C ASP A 82 14.07 -4.05 6.65
N TRP A 83 12.82 -3.63 6.81
CA TRP A 83 11.69 -4.51 7.15
C TRP A 83 10.39 -4.21 6.39
N LEU A 84 10.10 -2.95 6.07
CA LEU A 84 8.84 -2.53 5.43
C LEU A 84 8.62 -3.17 4.04
N PRO A 85 9.64 -3.31 3.17
CA PRO A 85 9.49 -3.99 1.89
C PRO A 85 9.00 -5.43 2.03
N ASP A 86 9.43 -6.16 3.06
CA ASP A 86 8.98 -7.53 3.33
C ASP A 86 7.48 -7.57 3.65
N TRP A 87 7.00 -6.62 4.47
CA TRP A 87 5.57 -6.48 4.77
C TRP A 87 4.76 -6.15 3.51
N MET A 88 5.22 -5.16 2.74
CA MET A 88 4.55 -4.78 1.49
C MET A 88 4.54 -5.92 0.46
N GLN A 89 5.59 -6.69 0.40
CA GLN A 89 5.67 -7.87 -0.46
C GLN A 89 4.67 -8.95 -0.02
N ALA A 90 4.59 -9.25 1.27
CA ALA A 90 3.64 -10.20 1.83
C ALA A 90 2.18 -9.77 1.54
N ALA A 91 1.85 -8.51 1.79
CA ALA A 91 0.53 -7.94 1.50
C ALA A 91 0.19 -8.01 0.00
N ASN A 92 1.11 -7.61 -0.87
CA ASN A 92 0.89 -7.64 -2.31
C ASN A 92 0.78 -9.08 -2.86
N ALA A 93 1.56 -10.02 -2.34
CA ALA A 93 1.45 -11.43 -2.70
C ALA A 93 0.10 -12.01 -2.29
N THR A 94 -0.36 -11.72 -1.08
CA THR A 94 -1.69 -12.14 -0.57
C THR A 94 -2.81 -11.56 -1.42
N ASN A 95 -2.78 -10.25 -1.72
CA ASN A 95 -3.75 -9.62 -2.61
C ASN A 95 -3.83 -10.33 -3.97
N LYS A 96 -2.68 -10.71 -4.55
CA LYS A 96 -2.64 -11.45 -5.82
C LYS A 96 -3.20 -12.86 -5.72
N LEU A 97 -3.07 -13.52 -4.58
CA LEU A 97 -3.58 -14.89 -4.41
C LEU A 97 -5.09 -14.97 -4.57
N PHE A 98 -5.85 -14.11 -3.91
CA PHE A 98 -7.30 -14.15 -4.03
C PHE A 98 -7.82 -13.43 -5.28
N THR A 99 -7.22 -12.31 -5.69
CA THR A 99 -7.68 -11.60 -6.90
C THR A 99 -7.40 -12.39 -8.18
N ARG A 100 -6.38 -13.24 -8.22
CA ARG A 100 -6.04 -14.07 -9.37
C ARG A 100 -6.45 -15.53 -9.21
N TYR A 101 -7.26 -15.84 -8.22
CA TYR A 101 -7.69 -17.20 -7.96
C TYR A 101 -8.37 -17.81 -9.19
N GLY A 102 -8.00 -19.04 -9.53
CA GLY A 102 -8.55 -19.76 -10.70
C GLY A 102 -8.21 -19.15 -12.06
N SER A 103 -7.25 -18.23 -12.12
CA SER A 103 -6.74 -17.71 -13.39
C SER A 103 -6.01 -18.78 -14.16
N LYS A 104 -6.23 -18.81 -15.48
CA LYS A 104 -5.50 -19.72 -16.36
C LYS A 104 -4.03 -19.29 -16.45
N PRO A 105 -3.08 -20.25 -16.38
CA PRO A 105 -1.68 -19.94 -16.63
C PRO A 105 -1.49 -19.38 -18.05
N GLY A 106 -0.71 -18.31 -18.17
CA GLY A 106 -0.41 -17.73 -19.47
C GLY A 106 0.43 -16.47 -19.37
N PRO A 107 0.99 -15.99 -20.48
CA PRO A 107 1.80 -14.78 -20.51
C PRO A 107 0.99 -13.50 -20.25
N GLN A 108 -0.33 -13.55 -20.45
CA GLN A 108 -1.22 -12.44 -20.18
C GLN A 108 -2.15 -12.76 -19.00
N PRO A 109 -2.55 -11.75 -18.21
CA PRO A 109 -3.52 -11.94 -17.13
C PRO A 109 -4.85 -12.48 -17.65
N ASP A 110 -5.45 -13.42 -16.94
CA ASP A 110 -6.84 -13.85 -17.16
C ASP A 110 -7.78 -12.76 -16.63
N LEU A 111 -8.13 -11.81 -17.49
CA LEU A 111 -8.96 -10.66 -17.11
C LEU A 111 -10.36 -11.08 -16.64
N ALA A 112 -10.91 -12.16 -17.16
CA ALA A 112 -12.23 -12.64 -16.74
C ALA A 112 -12.19 -13.21 -15.32
N ALA A 113 -11.17 -13.99 -14.99
CA ALA A 113 -10.95 -14.47 -13.63
C ALA A 113 -10.68 -13.32 -12.65
N LEU A 114 -9.81 -12.37 -13.04
CA LEU A 114 -9.50 -11.20 -12.24
C LEU A 114 -10.77 -10.38 -11.93
N GLN A 115 -11.56 -10.03 -12.94
CA GLN A 115 -12.79 -9.26 -12.77
C GLN A 115 -13.79 -9.98 -11.86
N ARG A 116 -14.02 -11.27 -12.07
CA ARG A 116 -14.90 -12.07 -11.22
C ARG A 116 -14.44 -12.05 -9.76
N ASN A 117 -13.15 -12.26 -9.51
CA ASN A 117 -12.62 -12.30 -8.16
C ASN A 117 -12.64 -10.93 -7.48
N MET A 118 -12.39 -9.86 -8.22
CA MET A 118 -12.50 -8.49 -7.70
C MET A 118 -13.93 -8.11 -7.31
N ILE A 119 -14.95 -8.66 -7.98
CA ILE A 119 -16.34 -8.47 -7.59
C ILE A 119 -16.67 -9.33 -6.36
N GLU A 120 -16.23 -10.58 -6.33
CA GLU A 120 -16.53 -11.51 -5.26
C GLU A 120 -15.85 -11.15 -3.92
N TYR A 121 -14.60 -10.68 -3.98
CA TYR A 121 -13.78 -10.31 -2.83
C TYR A 121 -13.59 -8.77 -2.75
N GLU A 122 -14.63 -8.03 -3.10
CA GLU A 122 -14.57 -6.58 -3.27
C GLU A 122 -14.15 -5.87 -1.97
N ASP A 123 -14.67 -6.31 -0.83
CA ASP A 123 -14.40 -5.69 0.47
C ASP A 123 -12.94 -5.95 0.88
N GLU A 124 -12.48 -7.18 0.80
CA GLU A 124 -11.11 -7.57 1.13
C GLU A 124 -10.10 -6.92 0.18
N TYR A 125 -10.50 -6.79 -1.10
CA TYR A 125 -9.69 -6.09 -2.08
C TYR A 125 -9.53 -4.61 -1.74
N ALA A 126 -10.59 -3.92 -1.37
CA ALA A 126 -10.55 -2.51 -0.98
C ALA A 126 -9.69 -2.29 0.28
N VAL A 127 -9.81 -3.19 1.28
CA VAL A 127 -8.95 -3.18 2.48
C VAL A 127 -7.49 -3.36 2.11
N ALA A 128 -7.18 -4.33 1.26
CA ALA A 128 -5.81 -4.57 0.80
C ALA A 128 -5.24 -3.36 0.04
N ILE A 129 -6.02 -2.73 -0.85
CA ILE A 129 -5.61 -1.54 -1.60
C ILE A 129 -5.39 -0.34 -0.67
N ASN A 130 -6.29 -0.10 0.30
CA ASN A 130 -6.12 0.95 1.29
C ASN A 130 -4.80 0.77 2.07
N PHE A 131 -4.53 -0.44 2.57
CA PHE A 131 -3.29 -0.76 3.27
C PHE A 131 -2.05 -0.53 2.38
N LEU A 132 -2.08 -1.04 1.15
CA LEU A 132 -0.96 -0.92 0.21
C LEU A 132 -0.67 0.54 -0.18
N ILE A 133 -1.68 1.41 -0.33
CA ILE A 133 -1.49 2.85 -0.59
C ILE A 133 -0.71 3.48 0.55
N ARG A 134 -1.12 3.24 1.80
CA ARG A 134 -0.49 3.84 2.99
C ARG A 134 0.91 3.27 3.24
N GLY A 135 1.08 1.97 3.09
CA GLY A 135 2.37 1.30 3.23
C GLY A 135 3.38 1.77 2.18
N GLN A 136 2.97 1.88 0.91
CA GLN A 136 3.82 2.42 -0.15
C GLN A 136 4.14 3.92 0.06
N ALA A 137 3.21 4.70 0.61
CA ALA A 137 3.50 6.08 0.97
C ALA A 137 4.60 6.16 2.04
N ARG A 138 4.53 5.32 3.07
CA ARG A 138 5.59 5.22 4.07
C ARG A 138 6.92 4.78 3.45
N GLU A 139 6.89 3.75 2.61
CA GLU A 139 8.08 3.26 1.89
C GLU A 139 8.71 4.36 1.01
N ALA A 140 7.90 5.18 0.33
CA ALA A 140 8.36 6.32 -0.46
C ALA A 140 9.09 7.39 0.39
N VAL A 141 8.55 7.70 1.58
CA VAL A 141 9.21 8.61 2.53
C VAL A 141 10.53 8.01 3.01
N SER A 142 10.54 6.74 3.41
CA SER A 142 11.73 6.04 3.90
C SER A 142 12.82 5.97 2.84
N ALA A 143 12.45 5.68 1.58
CA ALA A 143 13.39 5.64 0.46
C ALA A 143 14.03 7.02 0.20
N ARG A 144 13.25 8.10 0.29
CA ARG A 144 13.79 9.46 0.17
C ARG A 144 14.73 9.81 1.30
N MET A 145 14.36 9.48 2.54
CA MET A 145 15.21 9.72 3.71
C MET A 145 16.50 8.93 3.63
N PHE A 146 16.44 7.66 3.23
CA PHE A 146 17.61 6.82 2.99
C PHE A 146 18.53 7.48 1.95
N MET A 147 17.99 7.85 0.78
CA MET A 147 18.78 8.48 -0.28
C MET A 147 19.36 9.83 0.14
N ALA A 148 18.62 10.62 0.92
CA ALA A 148 19.10 11.91 1.43
C ALA A 148 20.25 11.75 2.43
N GLY A 149 20.24 10.68 3.23
CA GLY A 149 21.29 10.36 4.22
C GLY A 149 22.58 9.80 3.61
N LEU A 150 22.60 9.44 2.32
CA LEU A 150 23.79 8.91 1.67
C LEU A 150 24.80 10.01 1.33
N ALA A 151 26.07 9.72 1.58
CA ALA A 151 27.18 10.51 1.06
C ALA A 151 27.18 10.50 -0.49
N PRO A 152 27.71 11.54 -1.16
CA PRO A 152 27.67 11.63 -2.63
C PRO A 152 28.20 10.39 -3.36
N GLU A 153 29.28 9.80 -2.86
CA GLU A 153 29.93 8.60 -3.42
C GLU A 153 29.09 7.32 -3.22
N GLN A 154 28.15 7.34 -2.29
CA GLN A 154 27.21 6.24 -2.03
C GLN A 154 25.93 6.32 -2.87
N ARG A 155 25.68 7.47 -3.50
CA ARG A 155 24.55 7.69 -4.43
C ARG A 155 24.88 7.10 -5.80
N THR A 156 24.89 5.77 -5.85
CA THR A 156 25.20 5.05 -7.09
C THR A 156 24.06 5.14 -8.09
N ARG A 157 24.38 5.02 -9.38
CA ARG A 157 23.40 4.96 -10.46
C ARG A 157 22.32 3.89 -10.21
N VAL A 158 22.69 2.73 -9.68
CA VAL A 158 21.73 1.65 -9.37
C VAL A 158 20.69 2.09 -8.34
N ARG A 159 21.09 2.84 -7.31
CA ARG A 159 20.15 3.36 -6.28
C ARG A 159 19.25 4.44 -6.84
N GLU A 160 19.75 5.30 -7.70
CA GLU A 160 18.96 6.33 -8.37
C GLU A 160 17.95 5.72 -9.34
N GLU A 161 18.37 4.73 -10.13
CA GLU A 161 17.48 3.96 -11.02
C GLU A 161 16.43 3.18 -10.22
N GLY A 162 16.80 2.62 -9.07
CA GLY A 162 15.87 1.97 -8.14
C GLY A 162 14.78 2.93 -7.65
N LEU A 163 15.16 4.12 -7.18
CA LEU A 163 14.20 5.15 -6.76
C LEU A 163 13.30 5.61 -7.91
N ALA A 164 13.86 5.79 -9.11
CA ALA A 164 13.08 6.16 -10.29
C ALA A 164 12.10 5.04 -10.71
N GLY A 165 12.51 3.79 -10.58
CA GLY A 165 11.66 2.61 -10.79
C GLY A 165 10.50 2.57 -9.79
N MET A 166 10.80 2.81 -8.50
CA MET A 166 9.80 2.88 -7.44
C MET A 166 8.75 3.97 -7.72
N ARG A 167 9.17 5.19 -8.09
CA ARG A 167 8.25 6.29 -8.46
C ARG A 167 7.27 5.87 -9.54
N ARG A 168 7.78 5.25 -10.62
CA ARG A 168 6.94 4.78 -11.73
C ARG A 168 5.96 3.71 -11.31
N SER A 169 6.44 2.66 -10.64
CA SER A 169 5.59 1.55 -10.21
C SER A 169 4.50 1.99 -9.24
N THR A 170 4.80 2.94 -8.36
CA THR A 170 3.81 3.48 -7.42
C THR A 170 2.75 4.34 -8.13
N ALA A 171 3.13 5.16 -9.11
CA ALA A 171 2.15 5.92 -9.90
C ALA A 171 1.21 4.99 -10.68
N GLU A 172 1.74 3.94 -11.30
CA GLU A 172 0.92 2.92 -11.97
C GLU A 172 0.02 2.16 -10.98
N PHE A 173 0.50 1.90 -9.77
CA PHE A 173 -0.33 1.27 -8.73
C PHE A 173 -1.49 2.18 -8.33
N ILE A 174 -1.27 3.47 -8.10
CA ILE A 174 -2.35 4.44 -7.78
C ILE A 174 -3.38 4.50 -8.90
N LEU A 175 -2.97 4.57 -10.16
CA LEU A 175 -3.89 4.53 -11.30
C LEU A 175 -4.70 3.23 -11.33
N THR A 176 -4.04 2.09 -11.06
CA THR A 176 -4.71 0.79 -10.99
C THR A 176 -5.73 0.75 -9.84
N ALA A 177 -5.39 1.29 -8.67
CA ALA A 177 -6.29 1.35 -7.51
C ALA A 177 -7.55 2.19 -7.83
N ILE A 178 -7.38 3.34 -8.48
CA ILE A 178 -8.50 4.18 -8.94
C ILE A 178 -9.39 3.40 -9.93
N CYS A 179 -8.78 2.75 -10.92
CA CYS A 179 -9.51 1.99 -11.93
C CYS A 179 -10.29 0.82 -11.32
N SER A 180 -9.64 0.05 -10.45
CA SER A 180 -10.17 -1.21 -9.98
C SER A 180 -11.17 -1.10 -8.82
N VAL A 181 -11.11 -0.06 -8.02
CA VAL A 181 -12.01 0.15 -6.87
C VAL A 181 -12.96 1.32 -7.09
N ILE A 182 -12.43 2.47 -7.51
CA ILE A 182 -13.21 3.70 -7.59
C ILE A 182 -14.07 3.73 -8.86
N GLN A 183 -13.48 3.38 -10.01
CA GLN A 183 -14.19 3.42 -11.31
C GLN A 183 -15.07 2.20 -11.57
N SER A 184 -14.82 1.08 -10.88
CA SER A 184 -15.53 -0.21 -11.13
C SER A 184 -17.04 -0.16 -10.86
N GLY A 185 -17.50 0.87 -10.12
CA GLY A 185 -18.91 1.01 -9.76
C GLY A 185 -19.35 0.01 -8.67
N GLY A 186 -18.41 -0.49 -7.88
CA GLY A 186 -18.65 -1.35 -6.73
C GLY A 186 -19.29 -0.60 -5.54
N LYS A 187 -19.14 -1.15 -4.34
CA LYS A 187 -19.73 -0.57 -3.12
C LYS A 187 -19.18 0.84 -2.83
N PRO A 188 -20.05 1.85 -2.60
CA PRO A 188 -19.57 3.21 -2.28
C PRO A 188 -18.64 3.26 -1.07
N ALA A 189 -18.82 2.37 -0.08
CA ALA A 189 -17.95 2.28 1.09
C ALA A 189 -16.50 1.95 0.70
N ASN A 190 -16.28 1.08 -0.28
CA ASN A 190 -14.97 0.69 -0.78
C ASN A 190 -14.29 1.83 -1.54
N ALA A 191 -15.04 2.55 -2.37
CA ALA A 191 -14.54 3.75 -3.05
C ALA A 191 -14.11 4.82 -2.03
N ARG A 192 -14.91 5.08 -0.98
CA ARG A 192 -14.53 5.99 0.11
C ARG A 192 -13.25 5.57 0.82
N LEU A 193 -13.13 4.28 1.16
CA LEU A 193 -11.97 3.74 1.85
C LEU A 193 -10.67 4.02 1.07
N VAL A 194 -10.70 3.80 -0.24
CA VAL A 194 -9.53 4.00 -1.10
C VAL A 194 -9.28 5.48 -1.39
N ALA A 195 -10.32 6.28 -1.61
CA ALA A 195 -10.20 7.73 -1.79
C ALA A 195 -9.62 8.42 -0.54
N ALA A 196 -10.07 8.02 0.66
CA ALA A 196 -9.52 8.49 1.93
C ALA A 196 -8.03 8.16 2.08
N ALA A 197 -7.59 6.95 1.69
CA ALA A 197 -6.17 6.61 1.72
C ALA A 197 -5.34 7.51 0.80
N MET A 198 -5.86 7.82 -0.39
CA MET A 198 -5.20 8.75 -1.33
C MET A 198 -5.12 10.17 -0.77
N ARG A 199 -6.23 10.69 -0.19
CA ARG A 199 -6.25 12.00 0.48
C ARG A 199 -5.23 12.07 1.61
N ASP A 200 -5.20 11.07 2.48
CA ASP A 200 -4.33 11.05 3.66
C ASP A 200 -2.85 10.97 3.31
N THR A 201 -2.53 10.43 2.14
CA THR A 201 -1.15 10.26 1.66
C THR A 201 -0.76 11.28 0.57
N ARG A 202 -1.62 12.24 0.25
CA ARG A 202 -1.47 13.18 -0.88
C ARG A 202 -0.15 13.95 -0.91
N GLU A 203 0.31 14.43 0.25
CA GLU A 203 1.55 15.21 0.35
C GLU A 203 2.80 14.36 0.01
N VAL A 204 2.74 13.07 0.33
CA VAL A 204 3.79 12.14 -0.05
C VAL A 204 3.83 12.02 -1.57
N TRP A 205 2.71 11.80 -2.20
CA TRP A 205 2.62 11.62 -3.65
C TRP A 205 2.94 12.91 -4.42
N ALA A 206 2.49 14.05 -3.92
CA ALA A 206 2.81 15.36 -4.48
C ALA A 206 4.33 15.61 -4.55
N SER A 207 5.06 15.15 -3.52
CA SER A 207 6.51 15.32 -3.44
C SER A 207 7.31 14.15 -4.03
N PHE A 208 6.69 12.98 -4.24
CA PHE A 208 7.36 11.77 -4.70
C PHE A 208 7.21 11.55 -6.22
N PHE A 209 6.03 11.79 -6.79
CA PHE A 209 5.78 11.59 -8.21
C PHE A 209 6.50 12.62 -9.08
N LEU A 210 6.92 12.17 -10.25
CA LEU A 210 7.41 13.06 -11.29
C LEU A 210 6.27 13.91 -11.87
N PRO A 211 6.55 15.10 -12.44
CA PRO A 211 5.51 15.96 -13.00
C PRO A 211 4.58 15.27 -13.98
N GLN A 212 5.12 14.42 -14.87
CA GLN A 212 4.32 13.66 -15.84
C GLN A 212 3.41 12.63 -15.19
N ASP A 213 3.85 12.00 -14.08
CA ASP A 213 3.04 11.02 -13.37
C ASP A 213 1.90 11.70 -12.60
N ARG A 214 2.16 12.87 -12.00
CA ARG A 214 1.12 13.72 -11.38
C ARG A 214 0.06 14.13 -12.40
N ALA A 215 0.49 14.62 -13.57
CA ALA A 215 -0.42 15.03 -14.64
C ALA A 215 -1.33 13.88 -15.09
N ARG A 216 -0.77 12.66 -15.28
CA ARG A 216 -1.55 11.47 -15.64
C ARG A 216 -2.59 11.10 -14.58
N VAL A 217 -2.23 11.16 -13.30
CA VAL A 217 -3.16 10.84 -12.20
C VAL A 217 -4.28 11.87 -12.14
N ILE A 218 -3.97 13.18 -12.27
CA ILE A 218 -4.96 14.26 -12.30
C ILE A 218 -5.93 14.07 -13.47
N GLU A 219 -5.41 13.84 -14.67
CA GLU A 219 -6.21 13.61 -15.89
C GLU A 219 -7.14 12.40 -15.72
N TYR A 220 -6.63 11.31 -15.17
CA TYR A 220 -7.41 10.10 -14.94
C TYR A 220 -8.56 10.34 -13.96
N VAL A 221 -8.31 11.00 -12.82
CA VAL A 221 -9.35 11.35 -11.84
C VAL A 221 -10.38 12.32 -12.43
N ALA A 222 -9.95 13.27 -13.26
CA ALA A 222 -10.86 14.20 -13.95
C ALA A 222 -11.83 13.49 -14.90
N GLY A 223 -11.40 12.37 -15.51
CA GLY A 223 -12.18 11.55 -16.42
C GLY A 223 -13.13 10.53 -15.76
N LEU A 224 -13.12 10.40 -14.43
CA LEU A 224 -13.97 9.45 -13.72
C LEU A 224 -15.46 9.77 -13.89
N ASN A 225 -16.29 8.70 -13.92
CA ASN A 225 -17.74 8.82 -13.84
C ASN A 225 -18.17 9.22 -12.43
N LYS A 226 -18.29 10.52 -12.18
CA LYS A 226 -18.62 11.09 -10.87
C LYS A 226 -20.01 10.69 -10.35
N HIS A 227 -20.93 10.25 -11.20
CA HIS A 227 -22.27 9.81 -10.78
C HIS A 227 -22.26 8.46 -10.03
N ALA A 228 -21.17 7.69 -10.13
CA ALA A 228 -21.01 6.44 -9.40
C ALA A 228 -20.39 6.61 -8.00
N LEU A 229 -19.97 7.84 -7.66
CA LEU A 229 -19.27 8.16 -6.42
C LEU A 229 -20.15 9.00 -5.50
N ASP A 230 -20.04 8.78 -4.20
CA ASP A 230 -20.66 9.65 -3.22
C ASP A 230 -19.83 10.94 -3.00
N GLU A 231 -20.47 11.91 -2.32
CA GLU A 231 -19.87 13.24 -2.08
C GLU A 231 -18.55 13.15 -1.30
N THR A 232 -18.44 12.20 -0.35
CA THR A 232 -17.23 12.03 0.47
C THR A 232 -16.05 11.54 -0.38
N ALA A 233 -16.26 10.51 -1.19
CA ALA A 233 -15.22 10.00 -2.10
C ALA A 233 -14.81 11.07 -3.13
N LEU A 234 -15.77 11.86 -3.63
CA LEU A 234 -15.48 12.96 -4.54
C LEU A 234 -14.65 14.08 -3.88
N ALA A 235 -14.95 14.45 -2.64
CA ALA A 235 -14.19 15.44 -1.88
C ALA A 235 -12.76 14.94 -1.62
N ASP A 236 -12.60 13.69 -1.19
CA ASP A 236 -11.30 13.09 -0.93
C ASP A 236 -10.40 13.04 -2.19
N LEU A 237 -11.00 12.69 -3.34
CA LEU A 237 -10.29 12.70 -4.63
C LEU A 237 -9.95 14.12 -5.10
N ALA A 238 -10.81 15.10 -4.83
CA ALA A 238 -10.53 16.50 -5.13
C ALA A 238 -9.35 17.02 -4.30
N ASP A 239 -9.32 16.75 -3.00
CA ASP A 239 -8.19 17.08 -2.11
C ASP A 239 -6.90 16.42 -2.56
N PHE A 240 -6.99 15.14 -2.95
CA PHE A 240 -5.84 14.41 -3.49
C PHE A 240 -5.28 15.05 -4.74
N THR A 241 -6.13 15.32 -5.73
CA THR A 241 -5.68 15.91 -7.00
C THR A 241 -5.22 17.35 -6.86
N ALA A 242 -5.83 18.14 -5.95
CA ALA A 242 -5.38 19.50 -5.65
C ALA A 242 -3.93 19.52 -5.13
N ALA A 243 -3.56 18.59 -4.25
CA ALA A 243 -2.18 18.48 -3.76
C ALA A 243 -1.17 18.08 -4.85
N LEU A 244 -1.61 17.37 -5.89
CA LEU A 244 -0.75 16.99 -7.01
C LEU A 244 -0.49 18.12 -8.02
N GLN A 245 -1.25 19.24 -7.97
CA GLN A 245 -1.01 20.39 -8.84
C GLN A 245 0.37 21.01 -8.60
N PRO A 246 1.01 21.57 -9.63
CA PRO A 246 2.22 22.37 -9.43
C PRO A 246 1.93 23.49 -8.41
N VAL A 247 2.87 23.69 -7.49
CA VAL A 247 2.87 24.90 -6.65
C VAL A 247 3.50 26.00 -7.53
N ASP A 248 2.72 27.04 -7.83
CA ASP A 248 3.16 28.22 -8.57
C ASP A 248 4.31 28.99 -7.86
#